data_a005cf623780f88a3eb3c2d3d63de7a5
#
_entry.id   a005cf623780f88a3eb3c2d3d63de7a5
#
_cell.length_a   1.000
_cell.length_b   1.000
_cell.length_c   1.000
_cell.angle_alpha   90.00
_cell.angle_beta   90.00
_cell.angle_gamma   90.00
#
_symmetry.space_group_name_H-M   'P 1'
#
loop_
_entity.id
_entity.type
_entity.pdbx_description
1 polymer ?
#
loop_
_entity_poly.entity_id
_entity_poly.type
_entity_poly.pdbx_seq_one_letter_code
_entity_poly.pdbx_strand_id
1 'polypeptide(L)'
;PTSFVNILLAASVEHTNIANNHYIDYGVSGRRSTRDTLQRAGIAYSGYTYTHIFEKDGVKIAFLGYTYATNVYWKTKAPRAGVYLPIIEDATVRRQIANARKLADFVVVSMHWGTEDSHTVNDEQRRLARLAADEGADVIIGTHPHVVQSVEWIEGKNGNKMLCYYSLGNSLSNQENIDNNIGYIACFDLVTDGNKKYVEAKPVV
;
A
#
# COMPACT_ATOMS: atom_id res chain seq x y z
N PRO A 1 -16.13 -11.04 3.44
CA PRO A 1 -17.51 -11.11 2.94
C PRO A 1 -17.78 -9.95 1.98
N THR A 2 -18.57 -10.19 0.92
CA THR A 2 -18.93 -9.12 -0.04
C THR A 2 -19.71 -7.97 0.60
N SER A 3 -20.40 -8.22 1.73
CA SER A 3 -21.07 -7.19 2.51
C SER A 3 -20.13 -6.15 3.14
N PHE A 4 -18.83 -6.46 3.28
CA PHE A 4 -17.86 -5.52 3.82
C PHE A 4 -17.72 -4.24 2.96
N VAL A 5 -18.03 -4.34 1.68
CA VAL A 5 -18.02 -3.17 0.77
C VAL A 5 -18.95 -2.05 1.25
N ASN A 6 -20.04 -2.38 1.96
CA ASN A 6 -20.97 -1.38 2.48
C ASN A 6 -20.31 -0.49 3.55
N ILE A 7 -19.36 -1.04 4.32
CA ILE A 7 -18.57 -0.28 5.31
C ILE A 7 -17.64 0.69 4.57
N LEU A 8 -16.97 0.23 3.50
CA LEU A 8 -16.10 1.08 2.69
C LEU A 8 -16.88 2.24 2.05
N LEU A 9 -18.07 1.96 1.52
CA LEU A 9 -18.94 2.98 0.94
C LEU A 9 -19.44 3.99 1.99
N ALA A 10 -19.84 3.50 3.17
CA ALA A 10 -20.28 4.37 4.27
C ALA A 10 -19.14 5.26 4.80
N ALA A 11 -17.90 4.78 4.71
CA ALA A 11 -16.69 5.55 5.07
C ALA A 11 -16.14 6.40 3.90
N SER A 12 -16.85 6.50 2.79
CA SER A 12 -16.44 7.24 1.58
C SER A 12 -15.07 6.84 1.04
N VAL A 13 -14.76 5.54 1.06
CA VAL A 13 -13.48 5.02 0.56
C VAL A 13 -13.51 4.95 -0.96
N GLU A 14 -12.66 5.71 -1.64
CA GLU A 14 -12.54 5.73 -3.10
C GLU A 14 -11.52 4.72 -3.64
N HIS A 15 -10.52 4.34 -2.82
CA HIS A 15 -9.45 3.43 -3.23
C HIS A 15 -9.04 2.48 -2.10
N THR A 16 -8.73 1.23 -2.47
CA THR A 16 -8.21 0.22 -1.53
C THR A 16 -6.93 -0.42 -2.06
N ASN A 17 -6.06 -0.89 -1.16
CA ASN A 17 -5.00 -1.82 -1.52
C ASN A 17 -5.44 -3.25 -1.19
N ILE A 18 -5.34 -4.17 -2.16
CA ILE A 18 -5.71 -5.58 -1.97
C ILE A 18 -4.48 -6.50 -1.84
N ALA A 19 -3.26 -5.96 -1.91
CA ALA A 19 -2.04 -6.74 -1.71
C ALA A 19 -1.79 -6.96 -0.22
N ASN A 20 -1.99 -8.19 0.23
CA ASN A 20 -1.69 -8.63 1.59
C ASN A 20 -1.40 -10.15 1.63
N ASN A 21 -0.97 -10.70 2.76
CA ASN A 21 -0.67 -12.12 2.91
C ASN A 21 -1.91 -13.03 2.71
N HIS A 22 -3.11 -12.50 2.88
CA HIS A 22 -4.40 -13.18 2.67
C HIS A 22 -4.94 -13.05 1.23
N TYR A 23 -4.18 -12.43 0.33
CA TYR A 23 -4.57 -12.11 -1.05
C TYR A 23 -5.23 -13.25 -1.82
N ILE A 24 -4.89 -14.51 -1.50
CA ILE A 24 -5.32 -15.68 -2.24
C ILE A 24 -5.80 -16.82 -1.32
N ASP A 25 -6.15 -16.56 -0.09
CA ASP A 25 -6.62 -17.59 0.87
C ASP A 25 -7.80 -18.42 0.33
N TYR A 26 -8.69 -17.78 -0.38
CA TYR A 26 -9.83 -18.42 -1.06
C TYR A 26 -9.57 -18.70 -2.55
N GLY A 27 -8.29 -18.83 -2.93
CA GLY A 27 -7.87 -19.12 -4.28
C GLY A 27 -8.18 -18.00 -5.28
N VAL A 28 -8.07 -18.36 -6.58
CA VAL A 28 -8.31 -17.42 -7.69
C VAL A 28 -9.75 -16.91 -7.72
N SER A 29 -10.72 -17.74 -7.32
CA SER A 29 -12.14 -17.36 -7.26
C SER A 29 -12.40 -16.30 -6.19
N GLY A 30 -11.82 -16.45 -4.99
CA GLY A 30 -11.93 -15.46 -3.92
C GLY A 30 -11.33 -14.13 -4.32
N ARG A 31 -10.12 -14.14 -4.88
CA ARG A 31 -9.46 -12.94 -5.43
C ARG A 31 -10.32 -12.24 -6.50
N ARG A 32 -10.88 -13.02 -7.43
CA ARG A 32 -11.78 -12.49 -8.46
C ARG A 32 -13.02 -11.86 -7.83
N SER A 33 -13.64 -12.55 -6.87
CA SER A 33 -14.82 -12.05 -6.16
C SER A 33 -14.54 -10.71 -5.45
N THR A 34 -13.39 -10.56 -4.79
CA THR A 34 -12.96 -9.30 -4.16
C THR A 34 -12.88 -8.19 -5.19
N ARG A 35 -12.14 -8.41 -6.27
CA ARG A 35 -12.01 -7.44 -7.37
C ARG A 35 -13.36 -7.03 -7.95
N ASP A 36 -14.18 -8.01 -8.34
CA ASP A 36 -15.47 -7.76 -8.99
C ASP A 36 -16.44 -7.03 -8.06
N THR A 37 -16.34 -7.26 -6.74
CA THR A 37 -17.12 -6.56 -5.73
C THR A 37 -16.71 -5.10 -5.62
N LEU A 38 -15.43 -4.79 -5.56
CA LEU A 38 -14.90 -3.42 -5.55
C LEU A 38 -15.28 -2.68 -6.83
N GLN A 39 -15.10 -3.30 -8.00
CA GLN A 39 -15.46 -2.71 -9.28
C GLN A 39 -16.95 -2.36 -9.38
N ARG A 40 -17.86 -3.27 -8.95
CA ARG A 40 -19.29 -2.98 -8.93
C ARG A 40 -19.67 -1.85 -7.96
N ALA A 41 -18.89 -1.66 -6.90
CA ALA A 41 -19.10 -0.58 -5.93
C ALA A 41 -18.47 0.75 -6.38
N GLY A 42 -17.75 0.79 -7.51
CA GLY A 42 -17.04 1.99 -7.96
C GLY A 42 -15.78 2.31 -7.14
N ILE A 43 -15.31 1.36 -6.32
CA ILE A 43 -14.11 1.54 -5.51
C ILE A 43 -12.89 1.08 -6.32
N ALA A 44 -11.94 1.99 -6.52
CA ALA A 44 -10.67 1.68 -7.16
C ALA A 44 -9.78 0.80 -6.26
N TYR A 45 -8.80 0.10 -6.86
CA TYR A 45 -7.88 -0.73 -6.07
C TYR A 45 -6.49 -0.81 -6.70
N SER A 46 -5.48 -0.97 -5.84
CA SER A 46 -4.10 -1.32 -6.18
C SER A 46 -3.72 -2.70 -5.64
N GLY A 47 -2.49 -3.16 -5.93
CA GLY A 47 -2.03 -4.48 -5.49
C GLY A 47 -2.54 -5.61 -6.39
N TYR A 48 -2.80 -5.30 -7.65
CA TYR A 48 -3.14 -6.23 -8.71
C TYR A 48 -2.10 -6.16 -9.84
N THR A 49 -2.48 -6.38 -11.09
CA THR A 49 -1.54 -6.47 -12.23
C THR A 49 -1.06 -5.13 -12.78
N TYR A 50 -1.67 -4.03 -12.39
CA TYR A 50 -1.40 -2.71 -12.95
C TYR A 50 -1.37 -1.61 -11.89
N THR A 51 -0.71 -0.50 -12.22
CA THR A 51 -0.74 0.73 -11.45
C THR A 51 -2.11 1.39 -11.63
N HIS A 52 -2.78 1.72 -10.53
CA HIS A 52 -3.98 2.56 -10.61
C HIS A 52 -3.57 4.03 -10.67
N ILE A 53 -4.10 4.77 -11.64
CA ILE A 53 -3.93 6.21 -11.75
C ILE A 53 -5.26 6.88 -11.38
N PHE A 54 -5.24 7.68 -10.35
CA PHE A 54 -6.32 8.58 -9.97
C PHE A 54 -5.98 9.99 -10.46
N GLU A 55 -6.96 10.67 -11.06
CA GLU A 55 -6.79 12.05 -11.51
C GLU A 55 -7.87 12.93 -10.92
N LYS A 56 -7.47 14.02 -10.30
CA LYS A 56 -8.37 15.05 -9.75
C LYS A 56 -7.74 16.42 -9.95
N ASP A 57 -8.51 17.36 -10.46
CA ASP A 57 -8.10 18.76 -10.68
C ASP A 57 -6.80 18.88 -11.51
N GLY A 58 -6.59 17.97 -12.46
CA GLY A 58 -5.41 17.90 -13.30
C GLY A 58 -4.17 17.27 -12.63
N VAL A 59 -4.26 16.84 -11.39
CA VAL A 59 -3.20 16.15 -10.65
C VAL A 59 -3.39 14.64 -10.75
N LYS A 60 -2.34 13.94 -11.18
CA LYS A 60 -2.33 12.47 -11.30
C LYS A 60 -1.59 11.82 -10.14
N ILE A 61 -2.23 10.86 -9.50
CA ILE A 61 -1.67 10.09 -8.40
C ILE A 61 -1.63 8.62 -8.81
N ALA A 62 -0.45 8.02 -8.78
CA ALA A 62 -0.28 6.59 -9.02
C ALA A 62 -0.32 5.81 -7.71
N PHE A 63 -1.14 4.78 -7.66
CA PHE A 63 -1.22 3.85 -6.53
C PHE A 63 -0.66 2.49 -6.91
N LEU A 64 0.30 2.02 -6.13
CA LEU A 64 0.92 0.70 -6.21
C LEU A 64 0.68 -0.06 -4.91
N GLY A 65 0.73 -1.40 -4.95
CA GLY A 65 0.58 -2.20 -3.74
C GLY A 65 1.35 -3.51 -3.82
N TYR A 66 2.03 -3.86 -2.73
CA TYR A 66 2.87 -5.05 -2.61
C TYR A 66 2.68 -5.74 -1.26
N THR A 67 2.96 -7.04 -1.23
CA THR A 67 2.98 -7.84 0.00
C THR A 67 4.27 -8.66 0.10
N TYR A 68 4.76 -8.88 1.30
CA TYR A 68 5.96 -9.69 1.54
C TYR A 68 5.77 -11.16 1.16
N ALA A 69 4.53 -11.71 1.28
CA ALA A 69 4.20 -13.09 0.99
C ALA A 69 2.69 -13.28 0.80
N THR A 70 2.30 -14.52 0.52
CA THR A 70 0.90 -14.98 0.65
C THR A 70 0.87 -16.28 1.44
N ASN A 71 -0.12 -16.44 2.33
CA ASN A 71 -0.20 -17.57 3.26
C ASN A 71 -0.35 -18.92 2.54
N VAL A 72 -1.02 -18.94 1.39
CA VAL A 72 -1.30 -20.19 0.65
C VAL A 72 -0.11 -20.65 -0.19
N TYR A 73 0.63 -19.74 -0.82
CA TYR A 73 1.73 -20.08 -1.74
C TYR A 73 3.11 -20.14 -1.07
N TRP A 74 3.25 -19.62 0.12
CA TRP A 74 4.43 -19.82 0.96
C TRP A 74 4.81 -21.33 1.06
N LYS A 75 3.81 -22.23 1.09
CA LYS A 75 4.01 -23.68 1.22
C LYS A 75 4.33 -24.39 -0.11
N THR A 76 4.07 -23.81 -1.27
CA THR A 76 4.10 -24.49 -2.57
C THR A 76 5.15 -24.01 -3.56
N LYS A 77 5.93 -22.98 -3.23
CA LYS A 77 7.07 -22.42 -4.00
C LYS A 77 6.80 -21.96 -5.45
N ALA A 78 5.61 -22.08 -5.98
CA ALA A 78 5.30 -21.53 -7.30
C ALA A 78 3.83 -21.13 -7.44
N PRO A 79 3.54 -19.91 -7.89
CA PRO A 79 2.19 -19.56 -8.30
C PRO A 79 1.78 -20.44 -9.49
N ARG A 80 0.53 -20.90 -9.53
CA ARG A 80 -0.01 -21.55 -10.71
C ARG A 80 0.13 -20.60 -11.91
N ALA A 81 0.49 -21.11 -13.08
CA ALA A 81 0.64 -20.32 -14.29
C ALA A 81 -0.57 -19.39 -14.51
N GLY A 82 -0.31 -18.11 -14.77
CA GLY A 82 -1.34 -17.11 -14.99
C GLY A 82 -1.92 -16.43 -13.73
N VAL A 83 -1.42 -16.73 -12.54
CA VAL A 83 -1.79 -16.03 -11.31
C VAL A 83 -0.73 -14.99 -10.97
N TYR A 84 -1.06 -13.72 -11.11
CA TYR A 84 -0.21 -12.64 -10.61
C TYR A 84 -0.33 -12.56 -9.08
N LEU A 85 0.80 -12.49 -8.41
CA LEU A 85 0.92 -12.20 -6.99
C LEU A 85 1.73 -10.92 -6.81
N PRO A 86 1.24 -9.94 -6.04
CA PRO A 86 1.91 -8.66 -5.81
C PRO A 86 3.03 -8.79 -4.76
N ILE A 87 3.89 -9.80 -4.92
CA ILE A 87 5.00 -10.08 -3.98
C ILE A 87 6.07 -9.01 -4.15
N ILE A 88 6.64 -8.57 -3.03
CA ILE A 88 7.80 -7.68 -3.00
C ILE A 88 8.99 -8.41 -3.63
N GLU A 89 9.43 -7.90 -4.77
CA GLU A 89 10.62 -8.30 -5.50
C GLU A 89 11.32 -7.02 -5.97
N ASP A 90 12.54 -6.81 -5.57
CA ASP A 90 13.28 -5.55 -5.78
C ASP A 90 13.21 -5.04 -7.22
N ALA A 91 13.51 -5.92 -8.19
CA ALA A 91 13.50 -5.54 -9.60
C ALA A 91 12.10 -5.09 -10.09
N THR A 92 11.06 -5.75 -9.61
CA THR A 92 9.67 -5.44 -9.95
C THR A 92 9.23 -4.13 -9.29
N VAL A 93 9.51 -3.94 -7.99
CA VAL A 93 9.19 -2.72 -7.25
C VAL A 93 9.88 -1.52 -7.90
N ARG A 94 11.21 -1.59 -8.16
CA ARG A 94 11.97 -0.54 -8.84
C ARG A 94 11.34 -0.17 -10.18
N ARG A 95 11.16 -1.14 -11.04
CA ARG A 95 10.59 -0.92 -12.37
C ARG A 95 9.21 -0.29 -12.34
N GLN A 96 8.33 -0.76 -11.46
CA GLN A 96 6.96 -0.27 -11.39
C GLN A 96 6.89 1.15 -10.80
N ILE A 97 7.65 1.48 -9.74
CA ILE A 97 7.71 2.84 -9.19
C ILE A 97 8.29 3.80 -10.23
N ALA A 98 9.42 3.46 -10.87
CA ALA A 98 10.02 4.28 -11.90
C ALA A 98 9.09 4.52 -13.12
N ASN A 99 8.26 3.53 -13.47
CA ASN A 99 7.25 3.70 -14.52
C ASN A 99 6.07 4.56 -14.04
N ALA A 100 5.59 4.36 -12.82
CA ALA A 100 4.53 5.18 -12.23
C ALA A 100 4.93 6.66 -12.17
N ARG A 101 6.19 6.93 -11.80
CA ARG A 101 6.75 8.30 -11.76
C ARG A 101 6.69 9.03 -13.11
N LYS A 102 6.74 8.30 -14.23
CA LYS A 102 6.61 8.87 -15.58
C LYS A 102 5.17 9.21 -15.95
N LEU A 103 4.19 8.59 -15.28
CA LEU A 103 2.77 8.65 -15.63
C LEU A 103 1.98 9.55 -14.68
N ALA A 104 2.53 9.87 -13.50
CA ALA A 104 1.81 10.58 -12.45
C ALA A 104 2.66 11.66 -11.78
N ASP A 105 1.97 12.63 -11.19
CA ASP A 105 2.57 13.71 -10.42
C ASP A 105 3.03 13.24 -9.04
N PHE A 106 2.31 12.27 -8.47
CA PHE A 106 2.66 11.64 -7.20
C PHE A 106 2.55 10.13 -7.29
N VAL A 107 3.39 9.44 -6.52
CA VAL A 107 3.43 7.98 -6.42
C VAL A 107 3.25 7.56 -4.96
N VAL A 108 2.14 6.92 -4.67
CA VAL A 108 1.79 6.35 -3.36
C VAL A 108 1.94 4.83 -3.42
N VAL A 109 2.70 4.27 -2.50
CA VAL A 109 3.00 2.83 -2.46
C VAL A 109 2.49 2.23 -1.16
N SER A 110 1.57 1.27 -1.26
CA SER A 110 1.14 0.47 -0.12
C SER A 110 2.08 -0.74 0.04
N MET A 111 2.66 -0.90 1.22
CA MET A 111 3.56 -2.00 1.56
C MET A 111 2.98 -2.83 2.71
N HIS A 112 2.64 -4.08 2.41
CA HIS A 112 2.23 -5.05 3.43
C HIS A 112 3.44 -5.89 3.82
N TRP A 113 4.12 -5.51 4.92
CA TRP A 113 5.47 -5.91 5.27
C TRP A 113 5.74 -5.89 6.79
N GLY A 114 6.95 -6.24 7.19
CA GLY A 114 7.38 -6.15 8.59
C GLY A 114 7.13 -7.44 9.37
N THR A 115 7.09 -7.31 10.68
CA THR A 115 6.90 -8.42 11.62
C THR A 115 5.62 -8.17 12.42
N GLU A 116 4.74 -9.16 12.48
CA GLU A 116 3.50 -9.10 13.27
C GLU A 116 3.82 -8.79 14.74
N ASP A 117 2.99 -7.98 15.36
CA ASP A 117 3.02 -7.55 16.76
C ASP A 117 4.30 -6.79 17.18
N SER A 118 5.10 -6.33 16.20
CA SER A 118 6.32 -5.58 16.48
C SER A 118 6.16 -4.09 16.20
N HIS A 119 6.30 -3.24 17.22
CA HIS A 119 6.41 -1.80 17.08
C HIS A 119 7.74 -1.34 16.48
N THR A 120 8.75 -2.24 16.46
CA THR A 120 10.08 -1.94 15.93
C THR A 120 10.12 -2.17 14.43
N VAL A 121 10.47 -1.13 13.68
CA VAL A 121 10.74 -1.22 12.24
C VAL A 121 11.99 -2.08 12.02
N ASN A 122 11.85 -3.15 11.22
CA ASN A 122 12.97 -4.04 10.93
C ASN A 122 13.84 -3.53 9.75
N ASP A 123 15.03 -4.14 9.58
CA ASP A 123 16.00 -3.73 8.55
C ASP A 123 15.45 -3.88 7.13
N GLU A 124 14.63 -4.89 6.89
CA GLU A 124 14.03 -5.11 5.56
C GLU A 124 13.01 -4.02 5.21
N GLN A 125 12.20 -3.57 6.17
CA GLN A 125 11.31 -2.43 5.98
C GLN A 125 12.11 -1.17 5.63
N ARG A 126 13.20 -0.88 6.38
CA ARG A 126 14.08 0.28 6.11
C ARG A 126 14.74 0.18 4.74
N ARG A 127 15.21 -1.00 4.35
CA ARG A 127 15.83 -1.26 3.05
C ARG A 127 14.85 -1.02 1.91
N LEU A 128 13.63 -1.55 2.02
CA LEU A 128 12.58 -1.40 0.99
C LEU A 128 12.05 0.03 0.92
N ALA A 129 11.95 0.72 2.05
CA ALA A 129 11.59 2.13 2.08
C ALA A 129 12.63 2.99 1.35
N ARG A 130 13.92 2.74 1.59
CA ARG A 130 15.02 3.39 0.86
C ARG A 130 14.93 3.10 -0.64
N LEU A 131 14.71 1.83 -1.02
CA LEU A 131 14.55 1.43 -2.42
C LEU A 131 13.40 2.20 -3.08
N ALA A 132 12.24 2.32 -2.44
CA ALA A 132 11.10 3.05 -2.99
C ALA A 132 11.38 4.55 -3.13
N ALA A 133 12.03 5.18 -2.14
CA ALA A 133 12.45 6.58 -2.20
C ALA A 133 13.43 6.83 -3.36
N ASP A 134 14.41 5.93 -3.55
CA ASP A 134 15.40 6.01 -4.63
C ASP A 134 14.77 5.94 -6.03
N GLU A 135 13.66 5.24 -6.17
CA GLU A 135 12.92 5.14 -7.46
C GLU A 135 11.84 6.22 -7.63
N GLY A 136 11.67 7.11 -6.64
CA GLY A 136 10.83 8.29 -6.74
C GLY A 136 9.40 8.10 -6.20
N ALA A 137 9.18 7.21 -5.25
CA ALA A 137 7.95 7.23 -4.46
C ALA A 137 7.86 8.51 -3.62
N ASP A 138 6.65 9.02 -3.41
CA ASP A 138 6.38 10.21 -2.59
C ASP A 138 5.84 9.83 -1.21
N VAL A 139 5.05 8.75 -1.13
CA VAL A 139 4.48 8.26 0.14
C VAL A 139 4.51 6.74 0.18
N ILE A 140 4.86 6.18 1.33
CA ILE A 140 4.61 4.79 1.69
C ILE A 140 3.54 4.72 2.77
N ILE A 141 2.56 3.83 2.55
CA ILE A 141 1.56 3.41 3.53
C ILE A 141 1.85 1.94 3.90
N GLY A 142 2.42 1.73 5.07
CA GLY A 142 2.76 0.41 5.58
C GLY A 142 1.63 -0.23 6.38
N THR A 143 1.51 -1.55 6.27
CA THR A 143 0.55 -2.41 6.97
C THR A 143 1.19 -3.77 7.26
N HIS A 144 0.51 -4.66 7.93
CA HIS A 144 0.87 -6.02 8.33
C HIS A 144 1.31 -6.17 9.79
N PRO A 145 2.13 -5.29 10.40
CA PRO A 145 2.51 -5.50 11.80
C PRO A 145 1.34 -5.55 12.78
N HIS A 146 0.14 -5.12 12.38
CA HIS A 146 -1.06 -5.02 13.21
C HIS A 146 -0.94 -4.06 14.41
N VAL A 147 0.22 -3.48 14.60
CA VAL A 147 0.51 -2.43 15.59
C VAL A 147 1.11 -1.23 14.90
N VAL A 148 1.00 -0.07 15.51
CA VAL A 148 1.56 1.18 14.97
C VAL A 148 3.10 1.15 15.00
N GLN A 149 3.72 1.69 13.94
CA GLN A 149 5.17 1.89 13.86
C GLN A 149 5.49 3.35 13.53
N SER A 150 6.78 3.71 13.53
CA SER A 150 7.24 5.07 13.29
C SER A 150 6.86 5.63 11.92
N VAL A 151 6.88 6.97 11.85
CA VAL A 151 6.76 7.75 10.61
C VAL A 151 8.09 8.46 10.38
N GLU A 152 8.62 8.38 9.17
CA GLU A 152 9.93 8.97 8.84
C GLU A 152 9.89 9.66 7.47
N TRP A 153 10.67 10.74 7.33
CA TRP A 153 11.03 11.29 6.03
C TRP A 153 12.29 10.60 5.53
N ILE A 154 12.24 10.09 4.30
CA ILE A 154 13.34 9.39 3.66
C ILE A 154 13.77 10.17 2.43
N GLU A 155 15.04 10.56 2.38
CA GLU A 155 15.60 11.22 1.21
C GLU A 155 16.09 10.17 0.20
N GLY A 156 15.55 10.18 -1.01
CA GLY A 156 15.99 9.32 -2.11
C GLY A 156 17.24 9.83 -2.79
N LYS A 157 17.86 8.99 -3.60
CA LYS A 157 19.13 9.28 -4.32
C LYS A 157 19.10 10.52 -5.24
N ASN A 158 17.89 10.92 -5.67
CA ASN A 158 17.69 12.08 -6.53
C ASN A 158 17.29 13.35 -5.74
N GLY A 159 17.40 13.35 -4.40
CA GLY A 159 17.07 14.47 -3.53
C GLY A 159 15.57 14.63 -3.27
N ASN A 160 14.73 13.73 -3.75
CA ASN A 160 13.30 13.68 -3.42
C ASN A 160 13.10 13.23 -1.96
N LYS A 161 12.08 13.77 -1.32
CA LYS A 161 11.69 13.39 0.05
C LYS A 161 10.42 12.57 0.01
N MET A 162 10.46 11.37 0.54
CA MET A 162 9.34 10.46 0.66
C MET A 162 8.87 10.38 2.11
N LEU A 163 7.56 10.51 2.34
CA LEU A 163 6.95 10.30 3.65
C LEU A 163 6.63 8.80 3.81
N CYS A 164 7.18 8.18 4.83
CA CYS A 164 7.00 6.76 5.09
C CYS A 164 6.28 6.53 6.42
N TYR A 165 5.07 6.01 6.34
CA TYR A 165 4.34 5.42 7.47
C TYR A 165 4.63 3.92 7.48
N TYR A 166 5.46 3.45 8.40
CA TYR A 166 5.88 2.03 8.41
C TYR A 166 4.77 1.06 8.76
N SER A 167 3.87 1.42 9.67
CA SER A 167 2.62 0.69 9.92
C SER A 167 1.57 1.60 10.54
N LEU A 168 0.37 1.59 9.97
CA LEU A 168 -0.77 2.32 10.51
C LEU A 168 -1.45 1.61 11.70
N GLY A 169 -1.08 0.37 12.00
CA GLY A 169 -1.86 -0.51 12.87
C GLY A 169 -3.14 -1.00 12.19
N ASN A 170 -4.13 -1.35 12.96
CA ASN A 170 -5.42 -1.84 12.48
C ASN A 170 -6.50 -0.75 12.53
N SER A 171 -7.21 -0.54 11.42
CA SER A 171 -8.39 0.34 11.39
C SER A 171 -9.65 -0.36 11.90
N LEU A 172 -9.74 -1.67 11.69
CA LEU A 172 -10.81 -2.54 12.16
C LEU A 172 -10.22 -3.93 12.38
N SER A 173 -10.30 -4.44 13.61
CA SER A 173 -9.71 -5.72 14.00
C SER A 173 -10.62 -6.47 14.96
N ASN A 174 -10.47 -7.79 15.00
CA ASN A 174 -11.07 -8.66 16.00
C ASN A 174 -9.96 -9.35 16.83
N GLN A 175 -8.76 -8.77 16.87
CA GLN A 175 -7.66 -9.28 17.70
C GLN A 175 -7.88 -8.87 19.16
N GLU A 176 -7.46 -9.74 20.08
CA GLU A 176 -7.73 -9.56 21.53
C GLU A 176 -6.73 -8.63 22.21
N ASN A 177 -5.49 -8.55 21.68
CA ASN A 177 -4.45 -7.68 22.24
C ASN A 177 -4.84 -6.21 22.03
N ILE A 178 -4.70 -5.39 23.07
CA ILE A 178 -5.04 -3.96 23.03
C ILE A 178 -4.20 -3.21 22.00
N ASP A 179 -2.93 -3.54 21.85
CA ASP A 179 -2.03 -2.87 20.89
C ASP A 179 -2.48 -3.11 19.44
N ASN A 180 -3.10 -4.25 19.16
CA ASN A 180 -3.66 -4.61 17.86
C ASN A 180 -5.03 -3.95 17.60
N ASN A 181 -5.60 -3.27 18.59
CA ASN A 181 -6.84 -2.48 18.45
C ASN A 181 -6.54 -0.98 18.33
N ILE A 182 -5.27 -0.60 18.27
CA ILE A 182 -4.82 0.77 18.07
C ILE A 182 -4.32 0.93 16.64
N GLY A 183 -4.84 1.92 15.95
CA GLY A 183 -4.38 2.35 14.65
C GLY A 183 -4.47 3.86 14.53
N TYR A 184 -3.89 4.43 13.48
CA TYR A 184 -4.04 5.84 13.18
C TYR A 184 -4.35 6.06 11.69
N ILE A 185 -4.90 7.21 11.39
CA ILE A 185 -5.17 7.65 10.02
C ILE A 185 -4.02 8.55 9.59
N ALA A 186 -3.32 8.18 8.51
CA ALA A 186 -2.30 9.01 7.90
C ALA A 186 -2.97 10.14 7.10
N CYS A 187 -2.69 11.37 7.48
CA CYS A 187 -3.15 12.56 6.78
C CYS A 187 -1.97 13.29 6.15
N PHE A 188 -2.07 13.63 4.88
CA PHE A 188 -1.06 14.39 4.15
C PHE A 188 -1.68 15.10 2.95
N ASP A 189 -1.09 16.23 2.57
CA ASP A 189 -1.43 16.92 1.32
C ASP A 189 -0.42 16.57 0.24
N LEU A 190 -0.91 16.38 -0.97
CA LEU A 190 -0.12 16.31 -2.19
C LEU A 190 -0.22 17.68 -2.87
N VAL A 191 0.83 18.47 -2.77
CA VAL A 191 0.81 19.88 -3.16
C VAL A 191 1.48 20.07 -4.51
N THR A 192 0.78 20.78 -5.41
CA THR A 192 1.37 21.30 -6.64
C THR A 192 1.35 22.83 -6.59
N ASP A 193 2.52 23.45 -6.65
CA ASP A 193 2.70 24.90 -6.66
C ASP A 193 3.62 25.29 -7.84
N GLY A 194 3.03 25.69 -8.95
CA GLY A 194 3.73 25.90 -10.20
C GLY A 194 4.46 24.64 -10.67
N ASN A 195 5.79 24.69 -10.72
CA ASN A 195 6.63 23.54 -11.09
C ASN A 195 7.04 22.65 -9.89
N LYS A 196 6.67 23.04 -8.68
CA LYS A 196 7.03 22.29 -7.47
C LYS A 196 5.94 21.29 -7.13
N LYS A 197 6.36 20.08 -6.76
CA LYS A 197 5.49 19.00 -6.28
C LYS A 197 6.12 18.47 -5.00
N TYR A 198 5.35 18.41 -3.93
CA TYR A 198 5.82 17.93 -2.65
C TYR A 198 4.68 17.38 -1.79
N VAL A 199 5.04 16.59 -0.80
CA VAL A 199 4.13 16.08 0.21
C VAL A 199 4.23 16.98 1.44
N GLU A 200 3.09 17.30 2.06
CA GLU A 200 3.02 17.99 3.33
C GLU A 200 2.35 17.08 4.36
N ALA A 201 3.11 16.64 5.36
CA ALA A 201 2.57 15.80 6.42
C ALA A 201 1.60 16.59 7.30
N LYS A 202 0.48 15.98 7.66
CA LYS A 202 -0.46 16.50 8.65
C LYS A 202 -0.36 15.67 9.94
N PRO A 203 -0.88 16.17 11.06
CA PRO A 203 -1.01 15.36 12.27
C PRO A 203 -1.78 14.07 11.98
N VAL A 204 -1.32 12.95 12.54
CA VAL A 204 -2.05 11.68 12.49
C VAL A 204 -3.25 11.71 13.44
N VAL A 205 -4.32 11.02 13.09
CA VAL A 205 -5.57 10.96 13.87
C VAL A 205 -5.91 9.51 14.20
#